data_66488050c3a9807f23ff4026badd0586
#
_entry.id   66488050c3a9807f23ff4026badd0586
#
_cell.length_a   1.000
_cell.length_b   1.000
_cell.length_c   1.000
_cell.angle_alpha   90.00
_cell.angle_beta   90.00
_cell.angle_gamma   90.00
#
_symmetry.space_group_name_H-M   'P 1'
#
loop_
_entity.id
_entity.type
_entity.pdbx_description
1 polymer ?
#
loop_
_entity_poly.entity_id
_entity_poly.type
_entity_poly.pdbx_seq_one_letter_code
_entity_poly.pdbx_strand_id
1 'polypeptide(L)'
;MTSLLSVSNLEVAYGNIPALRGIDLDVNKGEIVTLIGANGAGKTTTLRTISGLLKPKTGEVRYDGRAITGIKPHVITAMGVSHVPEGRGIFANLTVNDNLELGAYLRKDKIKQSEYERIFTLFPVLKERIKQSAGTLSGGEQQMLAISRALMSKPQVLLLDEPSLGLAPQMVQTIFRVIKEINAEGTTILLVEQNAHMALVTAHRGYVMETGRIVLTDDTKALLSSDRIKKAYLGG
;
A
#
# COMPACT_ATOMS: atom_id res chain seq x y z
N MET A 1 -15.88 -15.98 -2.56
CA MET A 1 -15.72 -14.60 -3.04
C MET A 1 -14.61 -14.61 -4.06
N THR A 2 -14.75 -13.92 -5.19
CA THR A 2 -13.68 -13.84 -6.19
C THR A 2 -12.65 -12.81 -5.75
N SER A 3 -11.38 -13.21 -5.73
CA SER A 3 -10.25 -12.34 -5.41
C SER A 3 -10.13 -11.22 -6.45
N LEU A 4 -9.98 -9.96 -5.99
CA LEU A 4 -9.73 -8.80 -6.87
C LEU A 4 -8.26 -8.75 -7.29
N LEU A 5 -7.35 -9.09 -6.37
CA LEU A 5 -5.91 -9.17 -6.61
C LEU A 5 -5.43 -10.54 -6.16
N SER A 6 -4.71 -11.27 -7.00
CA SER A 6 -4.10 -12.55 -6.64
C SER A 6 -2.67 -12.66 -7.14
N VAL A 7 -1.86 -13.32 -6.36
CA VAL A 7 -0.46 -13.65 -6.62
C VAL A 7 -0.32 -15.15 -6.47
N SER A 8 0.26 -15.82 -7.47
CA SER A 8 0.42 -17.28 -7.48
C SER A 8 1.86 -17.67 -7.78
N ASN A 9 2.44 -18.46 -6.89
CA ASN A 9 3.80 -19.01 -6.97
C ASN A 9 4.85 -17.97 -7.39
N LEU A 10 4.82 -16.78 -6.80
CA LEU A 10 5.64 -15.66 -7.21
C LEU A 10 7.07 -15.81 -6.70
N GLU A 11 8.02 -15.88 -7.63
CA GLU A 11 9.46 -15.90 -7.33
C GLU A 11 10.14 -14.65 -7.89
N VAL A 12 10.92 -14.00 -7.05
CA VAL A 12 11.70 -12.80 -7.42
C VAL A 12 13.11 -12.92 -6.86
N ALA A 13 14.11 -12.49 -7.63
CA ALA A 13 15.47 -12.39 -7.14
C ALA A 13 16.16 -11.10 -7.63
N TYR A 14 17.05 -10.59 -6.83
CA TYR A 14 17.99 -9.53 -7.16
C TYR A 14 19.33 -10.17 -7.55
N GLY A 15 19.59 -10.25 -8.86
CA GLY A 15 20.70 -11.06 -9.35
C GLY A 15 20.52 -12.54 -8.96
N ASN A 16 21.43 -13.06 -8.16
CA ASN A 16 21.38 -14.45 -7.67
C ASN A 16 20.74 -14.59 -6.27
N ILE A 17 20.36 -13.49 -5.63
CA ILE A 17 19.79 -13.50 -4.29
C ILE A 17 18.26 -13.60 -4.38
N PRO A 18 17.65 -14.74 -3.96
CA PRO A 18 16.20 -14.89 -3.98
C PRO A 18 15.56 -14.02 -2.89
N ALA A 19 14.64 -13.14 -3.30
CA ALA A 19 13.87 -12.28 -2.41
C ALA A 19 12.46 -12.83 -2.14
N LEU A 20 11.83 -13.44 -3.15
CA LEU A 20 10.57 -14.19 -3.00
C LEU A 20 10.78 -15.61 -3.51
N ARG A 21 10.17 -16.57 -2.83
CA ARG A 21 10.44 -18.02 -3.01
C ARG A 21 9.13 -18.81 -3.21
N GLY A 22 8.30 -18.39 -4.17
CA GLY A 22 7.02 -19.01 -4.46
C GLY A 22 5.97 -18.60 -3.43
N ILE A 23 5.57 -17.32 -3.42
CA ILE A 23 4.50 -16.85 -2.53
C ILE A 23 3.17 -16.85 -3.23
N ASP A 24 2.13 -17.17 -2.45
CA ASP A 24 0.73 -17.11 -2.84
C ASP A 24 -0.02 -16.17 -1.90
N LEU A 25 -0.73 -15.19 -2.44
CA LEU A 25 -1.61 -14.32 -1.66
C LEU A 25 -2.79 -13.84 -2.51
N ASP A 26 -3.86 -13.50 -1.85
CA ASP A 26 -5.04 -12.92 -2.48
C ASP A 26 -5.65 -11.81 -1.63
N VAL A 27 -6.32 -10.87 -2.29
CA VAL A 27 -7.05 -9.76 -1.67
C VAL A 27 -8.42 -9.69 -2.29
N ASN A 28 -9.47 -9.82 -1.49
CA ASN A 28 -10.84 -9.70 -1.96
C ASN A 28 -11.25 -8.24 -2.12
N LYS A 29 -12.24 -7.98 -2.97
CA LYS A 29 -12.76 -6.63 -3.16
C LYS A 29 -13.29 -6.04 -1.84
N GLY A 30 -12.85 -4.81 -1.51
CA GLY A 30 -13.24 -4.11 -0.29
C GLY A 30 -12.52 -4.62 0.98
N GLU A 31 -11.55 -5.54 0.84
CA GLU A 31 -10.78 -6.06 1.96
C GLU A 31 -9.55 -5.19 2.26
N ILE A 32 -9.18 -5.05 3.53
CA ILE A 32 -7.83 -4.66 3.94
C ILE A 32 -7.10 -5.95 4.30
N VAL A 33 -6.06 -6.27 3.53
CA VAL A 33 -5.14 -7.39 3.84
C VAL A 33 -3.81 -6.79 4.24
N THR A 34 -3.18 -7.35 5.27
CA THR A 34 -1.83 -6.93 5.66
C THR A 34 -0.80 -8.03 5.42
N LEU A 35 0.39 -7.63 5.03
CA LEU A 35 1.58 -8.47 4.93
C LEU A 35 2.59 -7.99 5.97
N ILE A 36 2.77 -8.75 7.04
CA ILE A 36 3.70 -8.46 8.13
C ILE A 36 4.93 -9.37 8.08
N GLY A 37 6.03 -8.91 8.65
CA GLY A 37 7.29 -9.67 8.69
C GLY A 37 8.47 -8.76 8.99
N ALA A 38 9.61 -9.35 9.34
CA ALA A 38 10.85 -8.62 9.62
C ALA A 38 11.37 -7.87 8.37
N ASN A 39 12.31 -6.95 8.59
CA ASN A 39 13.00 -6.28 7.49
C ASN A 39 13.74 -7.32 6.64
N GLY A 40 13.66 -7.18 5.32
CA GLY A 40 14.23 -8.15 4.38
C GLY A 40 13.37 -9.40 4.16
N ALA A 41 12.20 -9.53 4.78
CA ALA A 41 11.31 -10.69 4.56
C ALA A 41 10.75 -10.80 3.13
N GLY A 42 10.79 -9.70 2.34
CA GLY A 42 10.29 -9.67 0.96
C GLY A 42 9.01 -8.82 0.76
N LYS A 43 8.53 -8.15 1.79
CA LYS A 43 7.28 -7.35 1.78
C LYS A 43 7.25 -6.30 0.66
N THR A 44 8.21 -5.37 0.66
CA THR A 44 8.37 -4.34 -0.38
C THR A 44 8.57 -4.94 -1.77
N THR A 45 9.32 -6.06 -1.87
CA THR A 45 9.52 -6.78 -3.13
C THR A 45 8.21 -7.27 -3.70
N THR A 46 7.31 -7.77 -2.84
CA THR A 46 5.95 -8.20 -3.24
C THR A 46 5.17 -7.04 -3.85
N LEU A 47 5.10 -5.88 -3.16
CA LEU A 47 4.38 -4.71 -3.67
C LEU A 47 4.98 -4.17 -4.97
N ARG A 48 6.31 -4.10 -5.06
CA ARG A 48 7.01 -3.67 -6.29
C ARG A 48 6.76 -4.59 -7.47
N THR A 49 6.60 -5.89 -7.22
CA THR A 49 6.29 -6.85 -8.29
C THR A 49 4.84 -6.72 -8.73
N ILE A 50 3.89 -6.57 -7.80
CA ILE A 50 2.47 -6.34 -8.11
C ILE A 50 2.30 -5.05 -8.91
N SER A 51 3.00 -3.97 -8.55
CA SER A 51 2.94 -2.68 -9.24
C SER A 51 3.75 -2.62 -10.55
N GLY A 52 4.40 -3.72 -10.97
CA GLY A 52 5.17 -3.80 -12.22
C GLY A 52 6.54 -3.13 -12.18
N LEU A 53 6.99 -2.67 -10.99
CA LEU A 53 8.32 -2.10 -10.79
C LEU A 53 9.43 -3.15 -10.80
N LEU A 54 9.08 -4.41 -10.50
CA LEU A 54 9.97 -5.56 -10.57
C LEU A 54 9.33 -6.65 -11.43
N LYS A 55 10.14 -7.30 -12.23
CA LYS A 55 9.71 -8.45 -13.03
C LYS A 55 10.02 -9.73 -12.24
N PRO A 56 9.04 -10.63 -12.02
CA PRO A 56 9.30 -11.92 -11.38
C PRO A 56 10.08 -12.87 -12.29
N LYS A 57 10.74 -13.86 -11.68
CA LYS A 57 11.34 -15.00 -12.39
C LYS A 57 10.26 -15.97 -12.86
N THR A 58 9.35 -16.32 -11.96
CA THR A 58 8.22 -17.21 -12.17
C THR A 58 7.00 -16.72 -11.42
N GLY A 59 5.86 -17.32 -11.67
CA GLY A 59 4.60 -17.00 -11.03
C GLY A 59 3.80 -15.95 -11.77
N GLU A 60 2.63 -15.67 -11.24
CA GLU A 60 1.64 -14.80 -11.88
C GLU A 60 1.03 -13.84 -10.89
N VAL A 61 0.76 -12.62 -11.35
CA VAL A 61 -0.06 -11.62 -10.66
C VAL A 61 -1.28 -11.35 -11.51
N ARG A 62 -2.48 -11.46 -10.89
CA ARG A 62 -3.76 -11.14 -11.55
C ARG A 62 -4.48 -10.02 -10.82
N TYR A 63 -5.09 -9.15 -11.59
CA TYR A 63 -5.97 -8.10 -11.11
C TYR A 63 -7.29 -8.17 -11.88
N ASP A 64 -8.40 -8.26 -11.17
CA ASP A 64 -9.75 -8.43 -11.73
C ASP A 64 -9.81 -9.54 -12.79
N GLY A 65 -9.22 -10.70 -12.46
CA GLY A 65 -9.12 -11.88 -13.34
C GLY A 65 -8.11 -11.76 -14.49
N ARG A 66 -7.51 -10.61 -14.73
CA ARG A 66 -6.56 -10.36 -15.83
C ARG A 66 -5.13 -10.50 -15.33
N ALA A 67 -4.29 -11.19 -16.08
CA ALA A 67 -2.85 -11.25 -15.80
C ALA A 67 -2.20 -9.87 -16.00
N ILE A 68 -1.50 -9.39 -14.96
CA ILE A 68 -0.76 -8.13 -14.98
C ILE A 68 0.74 -8.31 -14.77
N THR A 69 1.21 -9.54 -14.74
CA THR A 69 2.63 -9.89 -14.57
C THR A 69 3.48 -9.27 -15.67
N GLY A 70 4.49 -8.48 -15.28
CA GLY A 70 5.41 -7.82 -16.21
C GLY A 70 4.81 -6.68 -17.05
N ILE A 71 3.58 -6.27 -16.77
CA ILE A 71 2.98 -5.05 -17.34
C ILE A 71 3.69 -3.83 -16.75
N LYS A 72 3.83 -2.77 -17.55
CA LYS A 72 4.49 -1.51 -17.13
C LYS A 72 3.70 -0.81 -16.01
N PRO A 73 4.35 -0.20 -15.02
CA PRO A 73 3.70 0.40 -13.85
C PRO A 73 2.58 1.40 -14.18
N HIS A 74 2.81 2.30 -15.14
CA HIS A 74 1.81 3.29 -15.52
C HIS A 74 0.53 2.66 -16.11
N VAL A 75 0.65 1.50 -16.79
CA VAL A 75 -0.52 0.75 -17.30
C VAL A 75 -1.28 0.12 -16.15
N ILE A 76 -0.57 -0.49 -15.18
CA ILE A 76 -1.17 -1.05 -13.96
C ILE A 76 -1.90 0.03 -13.16
N THR A 77 -1.30 1.23 -13.03
CA THR A 77 -1.95 2.37 -12.37
C THR A 77 -3.21 2.79 -13.13
N ALA A 78 -3.16 2.87 -14.46
CA ALA A 78 -4.31 3.20 -15.29
C ALA A 78 -5.43 2.14 -15.22
N MET A 79 -5.11 0.89 -14.89
CA MET A 79 -6.09 -0.18 -14.65
C MET A 79 -6.78 -0.07 -13.28
N GLY A 80 -6.24 0.73 -12.34
CA GLY A 80 -6.82 0.97 -11.02
C GLY A 80 -6.02 0.40 -9.84
N VAL A 81 -4.75 0.06 -10.01
CA VAL A 81 -3.86 -0.36 -8.92
C VAL A 81 -2.82 0.74 -8.67
N SER A 82 -2.91 1.43 -7.53
CA SER A 82 -1.95 2.48 -7.16
C SER A 82 -1.05 2.03 -6.04
N HIS A 83 0.21 2.48 -6.06
CA HIS A 83 1.23 2.12 -5.09
C HIS A 83 1.81 3.38 -4.43
N VAL A 84 1.75 3.43 -3.10
CA VAL A 84 2.47 4.38 -2.26
C VAL A 84 3.71 3.67 -1.74
N PRO A 85 4.90 3.95 -2.28
CA PRO A 85 6.12 3.26 -1.90
C PRO A 85 6.63 3.73 -0.53
N GLU A 86 7.50 2.93 0.09
CA GLU A 86 8.36 3.36 1.18
C GLU A 86 9.12 4.64 0.78
N GLY A 87 9.31 5.58 1.71
CA GLY A 87 9.97 6.85 1.42
C GLY A 87 9.09 7.89 0.73
N ARG A 88 7.75 7.65 0.69
CA ARG A 88 6.70 8.60 0.25
C ARG A 88 6.66 8.85 -1.26
N GLY A 89 7.83 8.99 -1.92
CA GLY A 89 7.95 9.18 -3.37
C GLY A 89 7.26 10.45 -3.91
N ILE A 90 7.14 11.52 -3.10
CA ILE A 90 6.58 12.81 -3.53
C ILE A 90 7.55 13.56 -4.43
N PHE A 91 7.04 14.49 -5.23
CA PHE A 91 7.84 15.43 -6.00
C PHE A 91 8.13 16.67 -5.14
N ALA A 92 9.28 16.65 -4.44
CA ALA A 92 9.64 17.65 -3.44
C ALA A 92 9.70 19.10 -3.96
N ASN A 93 10.10 19.29 -5.22
CA ASN A 93 10.23 20.60 -5.87
C ASN A 93 8.91 21.17 -6.41
N LEU A 94 7.83 20.37 -6.38
CA LEU A 94 6.50 20.77 -6.82
C LEU A 94 5.64 21.14 -5.61
N THR A 95 4.57 21.91 -5.86
CA THR A 95 3.62 22.25 -4.81
C THR A 95 2.79 21.04 -4.39
N VAL A 96 2.08 21.16 -3.27
CA VAL A 96 1.07 20.18 -2.85
C VAL A 96 0.04 19.97 -3.96
N ASN A 97 -0.47 21.07 -4.56
CA ASN A 97 -1.43 21.00 -5.67
C ASN A 97 -0.89 20.22 -6.85
N ASP A 98 0.32 20.55 -7.32
CA ASP A 98 0.93 19.87 -8.48
C ASP A 98 1.10 18.37 -8.23
N ASN A 99 1.49 17.99 -7.00
CA ASN A 99 1.56 16.57 -6.61
C ASN A 99 0.20 15.88 -6.69
N LEU A 100 -0.88 16.54 -6.25
CA LEU A 100 -2.24 16.00 -6.36
C LEU A 100 -2.67 15.85 -7.82
N GLU A 101 -2.44 16.86 -8.65
CA GLU A 101 -2.77 16.83 -10.08
C GLU A 101 -2.03 15.71 -10.82
N LEU A 102 -0.73 15.51 -10.52
CA LEU A 102 0.05 14.39 -11.07
C LEU A 102 -0.51 13.03 -10.70
N GLY A 103 -1.17 12.90 -9.54
CA GLY A 103 -1.89 11.68 -9.17
C GLY A 103 -3.01 11.29 -10.16
N ALA A 104 -3.60 12.27 -10.81
CA ALA A 104 -4.65 12.09 -11.80
C ALA A 104 -4.16 12.05 -13.26
N TYR A 105 -2.85 12.16 -13.51
CA TYR A 105 -2.25 12.32 -14.85
C TYR A 105 -2.69 11.24 -15.87
N LEU A 106 -2.88 10.00 -15.42
CA LEU A 106 -3.25 8.89 -16.31
C LEU A 106 -4.77 8.81 -16.57
N ARG A 107 -5.57 9.64 -15.90
CA ARG A 107 -7.02 9.67 -16.06
C ARG A 107 -7.42 10.43 -17.32
N LYS A 108 -8.54 10.03 -17.91
CA LYS A 108 -9.13 10.71 -19.06
C LYS A 108 -10.15 11.80 -18.66
N ASP A 109 -10.70 11.70 -17.45
CA ASP A 109 -11.67 12.65 -16.91
C ASP A 109 -10.94 13.81 -16.19
N LYS A 110 -11.56 14.97 -16.18
CA LYS A 110 -11.06 16.14 -15.44
C LYS A 110 -11.21 15.91 -13.93
N ILE A 111 -10.24 16.40 -13.16
CA ILE A 111 -10.33 16.44 -11.71
C ILE A 111 -11.52 17.33 -11.32
N LYS A 112 -12.39 16.80 -10.46
CA LYS A 112 -13.56 17.52 -9.94
C LYS A 112 -13.21 18.17 -8.59
N GLN A 113 -13.87 19.28 -8.28
CA GLN A 113 -13.71 19.96 -6.99
C GLN A 113 -14.02 19.03 -5.80
N SER A 114 -15.00 18.14 -5.93
CA SER A 114 -15.35 17.16 -4.90
C SER A 114 -14.22 16.17 -4.57
N GLU A 115 -13.29 15.93 -5.49
CA GLU A 115 -12.13 15.06 -5.25
C GLU A 115 -11.10 15.76 -4.35
N TYR A 116 -10.87 17.04 -4.57
CA TYR A 116 -10.07 17.85 -3.66
C TYR A 116 -10.72 17.96 -2.27
N GLU A 117 -12.04 18.19 -2.22
CA GLU A 117 -12.78 18.25 -0.96
C GLU A 117 -12.67 16.95 -0.16
N ARG A 118 -12.76 15.80 -0.85
CA ARG A 118 -12.53 14.49 -0.23
C ARG A 118 -11.12 14.39 0.38
N ILE A 119 -10.07 14.77 -0.40
CA ILE A 119 -8.70 14.76 0.10
C ILE A 119 -8.54 15.68 1.31
N PHE A 120 -9.13 16.87 1.27
CA PHE A 120 -9.03 17.84 2.37
C PHE A 120 -9.87 17.45 3.59
N THR A 121 -10.91 16.64 3.42
CA THR A 121 -11.62 16.01 4.53
C THR A 121 -10.75 14.96 5.23
N LEU A 122 -10.05 14.13 4.47
CA LEU A 122 -9.12 13.14 5.02
C LEU A 122 -7.88 13.78 5.66
N PHE A 123 -7.35 14.85 5.04
CA PHE A 123 -6.12 15.53 5.43
C PHE A 123 -6.25 17.05 5.33
N PRO A 124 -6.90 17.73 6.31
CA PRO A 124 -7.16 19.17 6.25
C PRO A 124 -5.91 20.03 6.06
N VAL A 125 -4.79 19.64 6.63
CA VAL A 125 -3.50 20.35 6.52
C VAL A 125 -3.05 20.53 5.08
N LEU A 126 -3.40 19.64 4.16
CA LEU A 126 -3.03 19.76 2.74
C LEU A 126 -3.76 20.91 2.06
N LYS A 127 -4.98 21.25 2.50
CA LYS A 127 -5.73 22.42 2.03
C LYS A 127 -5.03 23.71 2.38
N GLU A 128 -4.60 23.83 3.65
CA GLU A 128 -3.91 25.00 4.16
C GLU A 128 -2.58 25.25 3.44
N ARG A 129 -1.93 24.16 3.01
CA ARG A 129 -0.59 24.16 2.40
C ARG A 129 -0.61 23.92 0.89
N ILE A 130 -1.75 24.10 0.23
CA ILE A 130 -1.97 23.71 -1.18
C ILE A 130 -0.94 24.30 -2.15
N LYS A 131 -0.45 25.54 -1.90
CA LYS A 131 0.55 26.23 -2.69
C LYS A 131 1.99 26.05 -2.18
N GLN A 132 2.17 25.35 -1.05
CA GLN A 132 3.49 25.13 -0.47
C GLN A 132 4.27 24.07 -1.24
N SER A 133 5.60 24.24 -1.35
CA SER A 133 6.50 23.23 -1.89
C SER A 133 6.45 21.97 -1.03
N ALA A 134 6.21 20.81 -1.65
CA ALA A 134 6.02 19.54 -0.94
C ALA A 134 7.26 19.11 -0.14
N GLY A 135 8.46 19.51 -0.57
CA GLY A 135 9.70 19.22 0.14
C GLY A 135 9.83 19.91 1.50
N THR A 136 9.05 20.99 1.73
CA THR A 136 9.07 21.74 3.00
C THR A 136 8.04 21.25 4.03
N LEU A 137 7.23 20.26 3.65
CA LEU A 137 6.28 19.60 4.55
C LEU A 137 7.01 18.72 5.56
N SER A 138 6.43 18.55 6.75
CA SER A 138 6.89 17.55 7.71
C SER A 138 6.77 16.13 7.14
N GLY A 139 7.48 15.17 7.72
CA GLY A 139 7.45 13.79 7.26
C GLY A 139 6.04 13.18 7.24
N GLY A 140 5.21 13.49 8.23
CA GLY A 140 3.83 13.03 8.27
C GLY A 140 2.95 13.69 7.19
N GLU A 141 3.12 14.97 6.94
CA GLU A 141 2.39 15.69 5.89
C GLU A 141 2.79 15.21 4.49
N GLN A 142 4.07 14.89 4.29
CA GLN A 142 4.54 14.27 3.05
C GLN A 142 3.90 12.88 2.84
N GLN A 143 3.71 12.09 3.90
CA GLN A 143 3.02 10.80 3.83
C GLN A 143 1.53 10.99 3.49
N MET A 144 0.87 11.97 4.10
CA MET A 144 -0.51 12.34 3.74
C MET A 144 -0.62 12.73 2.26
N LEU A 145 0.34 13.54 1.77
CA LEU A 145 0.39 13.93 0.36
C LEU A 145 0.59 12.73 -0.57
N ALA A 146 1.48 11.79 -0.21
CA ALA A 146 1.73 10.59 -1.00
C ALA A 146 0.47 9.72 -1.13
N ILE A 147 -0.24 9.49 -0.02
CA ILE A 147 -1.52 8.76 -0.03
C ILE A 147 -2.56 9.52 -0.86
N SER A 148 -2.69 10.82 -0.64
CA SER A 148 -3.63 11.68 -1.37
C SER A 148 -3.39 11.65 -2.88
N ARG A 149 -2.13 11.74 -3.30
CA ARG A 149 -1.75 11.63 -4.71
C ARG A 149 -2.17 10.29 -5.31
N ALA A 150 -1.98 9.19 -4.58
CA ALA A 150 -2.44 7.88 -5.02
C ALA A 150 -3.97 7.83 -5.16
N LEU A 151 -4.71 8.44 -4.23
CA LEU A 151 -6.18 8.50 -4.28
C LEU A 151 -6.70 9.31 -5.46
N MET A 152 -5.96 10.32 -5.93
CA MET A 152 -6.35 11.11 -7.11
C MET A 152 -6.41 10.28 -8.40
N SER A 153 -5.77 9.11 -8.45
CA SER A 153 -5.92 8.16 -9.56
C SER A 153 -7.25 7.37 -9.51
N LYS A 154 -8.05 7.49 -8.45
CA LYS A 154 -9.27 6.70 -8.16
C LYS A 154 -9.00 5.19 -8.17
N PRO A 155 -8.08 4.70 -7.34
CA PRO A 155 -7.70 3.29 -7.38
C PRO A 155 -8.81 2.40 -6.84
N GLN A 156 -8.95 1.20 -7.42
CA GLN A 156 -9.72 0.11 -6.83
C GLN A 156 -8.86 -0.69 -5.84
N VAL A 157 -7.55 -0.75 -6.08
CA VAL A 157 -6.57 -1.36 -5.16
C VAL A 157 -5.50 -0.34 -4.82
N LEU A 158 -5.28 -0.13 -3.53
CA LEU A 158 -4.22 0.72 -2.99
C LEU A 158 -3.18 -0.14 -2.28
N LEU A 159 -1.95 -0.11 -2.78
CA LEU A 159 -0.80 -0.77 -2.19
C LEU A 159 -0.06 0.26 -1.32
N LEU A 160 0.13 -0.05 -0.04
CA LEU A 160 0.79 0.83 0.94
C LEU A 160 2.02 0.14 1.51
N ASP A 161 3.20 0.72 1.28
CA ASP A 161 4.48 0.18 1.72
C ASP A 161 5.00 0.97 2.92
N GLU A 162 4.87 0.40 4.11
CA GLU A 162 5.29 0.94 5.41
C GLU A 162 4.84 2.41 5.63
N PRO A 163 3.53 2.73 5.49
CA PRO A 163 3.05 4.10 5.52
C PRO A 163 3.24 4.79 6.88
N SER A 164 3.53 4.05 7.95
CA SER A 164 3.77 4.61 9.29
C SER A 164 5.25 4.80 9.64
N LEU A 165 6.17 4.37 8.78
CA LEU A 165 7.60 4.37 9.08
C LEU A 165 8.15 5.78 9.34
N GLY A 166 8.81 5.95 10.50
CA GLY A 166 9.46 7.21 10.89
C GLY A 166 8.51 8.35 11.23
N LEU A 167 7.22 8.05 11.49
CA LEU A 167 6.23 9.04 11.87
C LEU A 167 6.07 9.13 13.41
N ALA A 168 5.71 10.32 13.89
CA ALA A 168 5.31 10.52 15.28
C ALA A 168 4.03 9.71 15.61
N PRO A 169 3.83 9.24 16.85
CA PRO A 169 2.72 8.38 17.23
C PRO A 169 1.33 8.91 16.84
N GLN A 170 1.09 10.20 16.98
CA GLN A 170 -0.18 10.83 16.61
C GLN A 170 -0.43 10.77 15.09
N MET A 171 0.63 10.91 14.29
CA MET A 171 0.55 10.81 12.83
C MET A 171 0.28 9.36 12.40
N VAL A 172 0.90 8.38 13.06
CA VAL A 172 0.62 6.96 12.85
C VAL A 172 -0.87 6.68 13.03
N GLN A 173 -1.45 7.11 14.15
CA GLN A 173 -2.90 6.95 14.41
C GLN A 173 -3.76 7.59 13.32
N THR A 174 -3.37 8.80 12.87
CA THR A 174 -4.09 9.51 11.79
C THR A 174 -4.04 8.71 10.48
N ILE A 175 -2.86 8.21 10.08
CA ILE A 175 -2.71 7.43 8.85
C ILE A 175 -3.56 6.16 8.91
N PHE A 176 -3.52 5.40 10.01
CA PHE A 176 -4.31 4.16 10.13
C PHE A 176 -5.83 4.42 10.19
N ARG A 177 -6.27 5.53 10.81
CA ARG A 177 -7.66 5.97 10.75
C ARG A 177 -8.08 6.23 9.31
N VAL A 178 -7.29 7.00 8.56
CA VAL A 178 -7.58 7.32 7.15
C VAL A 178 -7.55 6.08 6.27
N ILE A 179 -6.66 5.12 6.49
CA ILE A 179 -6.67 3.83 5.79
C ILE A 179 -8.02 3.12 5.95
N LYS A 180 -8.60 3.11 7.15
CA LYS A 180 -9.93 2.53 7.38
C LYS A 180 -11.04 3.32 6.68
N GLU A 181 -10.97 4.65 6.69
CA GLU A 181 -11.94 5.52 6.00
C GLU A 181 -11.91 5.29 4.48
N ILE A 182 -10.72 5.24 3.87
CA ILE A 182 -10.54 4.92 2.44
C ILE A 182 -11.12 3.54 2.10
N ASN A 183 -10.92 2.56 2.95
CA ASN A 183 -11.48 1.23 2.74
C ASN A 183 -13.00 1.21 2.89
N ALA A 184 -13.56 1.92 3.87
CA ALA A 184 -15.00 2.04 4.08
C ALA A 184 -15.71 2.67 2.86
N GLU A 185 -15.02 3.49 2.07
CA GLU A 185 -15.49 4.03 0.79
C GLU A 185 -15.40 3.01 -0.37
N GLY A 186 -14.91 1.79 -0.12
CA GLY A 186 -14.86 0.68 -1.08
C GLY A 186 -13.50 0.42 -1.73
N THR A 187 -12.43 1.15 -1.38
CA THR A 187 -11.09 0.87 -1.89
C THR A 187 -10.52 -0.37 -1.22
N THR A 188 -10.04 -1.32 -2.02
CA THR A 188 -9.33 -2.51 -1.54
C THR A 188 -7.89 -2.14 -1.19
N ILE A 189 -7.34 -2.66 -0.08
CA ILE A 189 -6.03 -2.25 0.40
C ILE A 189 -5.14 -3.47 0.68
N LEU A 190 -3.92 -3.46 0.13
CA LEU A 190 -2.84 -4.33 0.55
C LEU A 190 -1.80 -3.48 1.30
N LEU A 191 -1.70 -3.71 2.60
CA LEU A 191 -0.88 -2.95 3.54
C LEU A 191 0.34 -3.76 3.94
N VAL A 192 1.52 -3.24 3.67
CA VAL A 192 2.78 -3.76 4.21
C VAL A 192 3.20 -2.88 5.38
N GLU A 193 3.51 -3.49 6.51
CA GLU A 193 3.89 -2.77 7.72
C GLU A 193 4.92 -3.53 8.55
N GLN A 194 5.78 -2.77 9.23
CA GLN A 194 6.65 -3.29 10.28
C GLN A 194 5.93 -3.26 11.64
N ASN A 195 5.08 -2.27 11.88
CA ASN A 195 4.23 -2.20 13.07
C ASN A 195 3.09 -3.23 12.97
N ALA A 196 3.41 -4.49 13.29
CA ALA A 196 2.48 -5.61 13.15
C ALA A 196 1.19 -5.41 13.95
N HIS A 197 1.26 -4.82 15.15
CA HIS A 197 0.06 -4.58 15.97
C HIS A 197 -0.91 -3.63 15.25
N MET A 198 -0.43 -2.46 14.80
CA MET A 198 -1.27 -1.50 14.10
C MET A 198 -1.82 -2.06 12.78
N ALA A 199 -1.01 -2.82 12.06
CA ALA A 199 -1.43 -3.49 10.84
C ALA A 199 -2.57 -4.49 11.09
N LEU A 200 -2.41 -5.36 12.11
CA LEU A 200 -3.40 -6.39 12.45
C LEU A 200 -4.70 -5.80 13.01
N VAL A 201 -4.67 -4.73 13.82
CA VAL A 201 -5.90 -4.09 14.32
C VAL A 201 -6.63 -3.28 13.23
N THR A 202 -5.99 -3.07 12.10
CA THR A 202 -6.55 -2.31 10.97
C THR A 202 -7.10 -3.22 9.88
N ALA A 203 -6.42 -4.33 9.61
CA ALA A 203 -6.76 -5.26 8.54
C ALA A 203 -7.87 -6.26 8.94
N HIS A 204 -8.44 -6.92 7.95
CA HIS A 204 -9.38 -8.03 8.13
C HIS A 204 -8.65 -9.37 8.21
N ARG A 205 -7.61 -9.54 7.38
CA ARG A 205 -6.80 -10.75 7.24
C ARG A 205 -5.33 -10.39 7.10
N GLY A 206 -4.44 -11.29 7.53
CA GLY A 206 -3.01 -11.07 7.45
C GLY A 206 -2.23 -12.25 6.93
N TYR A 207 -1.13 -11.93 6.28
CA TYR A 207 -0.07 -12.87 5.89
C TYR A 207 1.18 -12.56 6.70
N VAL A 208 1.83 -13.57 7.21
CA VAL A 208 3.13 -13.47 7.89
C VAL A 208 4.21 -13.95 6.95
N MET A 209 5.19 -13.10 6.71
CA MET A 209 6.26 -13.37 5.76
C MET A 209 7.61 -13.50 6.47
N GLU A 210 8.32 -14.59 6.19
CA GLU A 210 9.67 -14.85 6.68
C GLU A 210 10.57 -15.29 5.51
N THR A 211 11.68 -14.62 5.31
CA THR A 211 12.74 -15.00 4.33
C THR A 211 12.17 -15.34 2.94
N GLY A 212 11.28 -14.49 2.42
CA GLY A 212 10.70 -14.63 1.09
C GLY A 212 9.59 -15.68 0.96
N ARG A 213 9.05 -16.18 2.07
CA ARG A 213 7.94 -17.17 2.10
C ARG A 213 6.80 -16.68 2.98
N ILE A 214 5.57 -17.03 2.64
CA ILE A 214 4.44 -16.89 3.53
C ILE A 214 4.44 -18.13 4.44
N VAL A 215 4.52 -17.88 5.76
CA VAL A 215 4.61 -18.94 6.77
C VAL A 215 3.32 -19.12 7.57
N LEU A 216 2.43 -18.11 7.52
CA LEU A 216 1.14 -18.16 8.20
C LEU A 216 0.18 -17.20 7.49
N THR A 217 -1.10 -17.57 7.42
CA THR A 217 -2.21 -16.70 7.00
C THR A 217 -3.43 -17.01 7.85
N ASP A 218 -4.09 -15.95 8.32
CA ASP A 218 -5.34 -16.11 9.08
C ASP A 218 -6.11 -14.78 9.14
N ASP A 219 -7.32 -14.79 9.70
CA ASP A 219 -7.97 -13.56 10.11
C ASP A 219 -7.16 -12.86 11.22
N THR A 220 -7.31 -11.54 11.32
CA THR A 220 -6.46 -10.75 12.23
C THR A 220 -6.75 -11.02 13.71
N LYS A 221 -7.95 -11.49 14.07
CA LYS A 221 -8.27 -11.86 15.45
C LYS A 221 -7.49 -13.10 15.88
N ALA A 222 -7.42 -14.12 15.00
CA ALA A 222 -6.63 -15.31 15.23
C ALA A 222 -5.13 -14.98 15.32
N LEU A 223 -4.61 -14.13 14.40
CA LEU A 223 -3.21 -13.69 14.43
C LEU A 223 -2.86 -12.93 15.71
N LEU A 224 -3.72 -12.00 16.17
CA LEU A 224 -3.53 -11.24 17.41
C LEU A 224 -3.57 -12.13 18.67
N SER A 225 -4.30 -13.24 18.64
CA SER A 225 -4.36 -14.18 19.76
C SER A 225 -3.21 -15.19 19.78
N SER A 226 -2.51 -15.38 18.66
CA SER A 226 -1.43 -16.36 18.50
C SER A 226 -0.21 -16.02 19.35
N ASP A 227 0.22 -16.91 20.22
CA ASP A 227 1.42 -16.74 21.04
C ASP A 227 2.70 -16.63 20.20
N ARG A 228 2.75 -17.32 19.05
CA ARG A 228 3.85 -17.19 18.08
C ARG A 228 3.96 -15.76 17.56
N ILE A 229 2.84 -15.15 17.18
CA ILE A 229 2.81 -13.77 16.64
C ILE A 229 3.11 -12.76 17.74
N LYS A 230 2.56 -12.94 18.95
CA LYS A 230 2.85 -12.07 20.10
C LYS A 230 4.34 -11.99 20.38
N LYS A 231 5.00 -13.15 20.53
CA LYS A 231 6.44 -13.23 20.82
C LYS A 231 7.31 -12.69 19.69
N ALA A 232 6.96 -12.95 18.42
CA ALA A 232 7.80 -12.60 17.28
C ALA A 232 7.61 -11.13 16.81
N TYR A 233 6.40 -10.57 16.95
CA TYR A 233 6.04 -9.31 16.26
C TYR A 233 5.30 -8.30 17.13
N LEU A 234 4.76 -8.65 18.32
CA LEU A 234 3.95 -7.75 19.14
C LEU A 234 4.64 -7.31 20.44
N GLY A 235 5.89 -7.72 20.69
CA GLY A 235 6.67 -7.30 21.86
C GLY A 235 6.19 -7.93 23.17
N GLY A 236 5.80 -9.21 23.11
CA GLY A 236 5.38 -10.01 24.28
C GLY A 236 6.55 -10.39 25.19
#